data_0bee8a1e320647ee5f78ee0461cdfab5
#
_entry.id   0bee8a1e320647ee5f78ee0461cdfab5
#
_cell.length_a   1.000
_cell.length_b   1.000
_cell.length_c   1.000
_cell.angle_alpha   90.00
_cell.angle_beta   90.00
_cell.angle_gamma   90.00
#
_symmetry.space_group_name_H-M   'P 1'
#
loop_
_entity.id
_entity.type
_entity.pdbx_description
1 polymer ?
#
loop_
_entity_poly.entity_id
_entity_poly.type
_entity_poly.pdbx_seq_one_letter_code
_entity_poly.pdbx_strand_id
1 'polypeptide(L)'
;MNGTAAAIDVRGLSKRFGTHTVVDALSIRVARGEICGFLGPNGSGKTTTIRMLCGLLEPDAGEGQCLGHDIRHEARRIKRRVGYMTQRFGLYEDLSIEENLDFVARVYGMARRREVIDGALQRLGLQARRKQLAGTLSGGWKQRLALAACLLHEPELLLLDEPTAGVDPKARRDFWQQIHDLAAQGLTVLVSTHYMDEAERCHRLAYLSYGRLLAAGTAAEVIAQAALQTWELSGEGLAEAAALLRQDSRWLVVPFGTALHVSAPAGSDLPSRVAELAPGARWSMRAIATGLEDVFIALTQEASDHYE
;
A
#
# COMPACT_ATOMS: atom_id res chain seq x y z
N MET A 1 5.13 22.66 17.89
CA MET A 1 4.66 21.53 17.05
C MET A 1 4.57 20.31 17.96
N ASN A 2 3.38 19.97 18.42
CA ASN A 2 3.16 18.76 19.24
C ASN A 2 3.40 17.54 18.33
N GLY A 3 4.55 16.91 18.47
CA GLY A 3 4.87 15.69 17.75
C GLY A 3 3.95 14.56 18.18
N THR A 4 2.94 14.25 17.37
CA THR A 4 2.12 13.03 17.54
C THR A 4 3.06 11.85 17.68
N ALA A 5 2.90 11.06 18.74
CA ALA A 5 3.77 9.90 18.99
C ALA A 5 3.69 8.95 17.78
N ALA A 6 4.84 8.57 17.24
CA ALA A 6 4.89 7.67 16.10
C ALA A 6 4.52 6.24 16.53
N ALA A 7 3.77 5.53 15.69
CA ALA A 7 3.59 4.09 15.79
C ALA A 7 4.76 3.34 15.16
N ILE A 8 5.30 3.90 14.07
CA ILE A 8 6.51 3.40 13.40
C ILE A 8 7.45 4.59 13.24
N ASP A 9 8.70 4.46 13.65
CA ASP A 9 9.79 5.41 13.38
C ASP A 9 11.07 4.62 13.18
N VAL A 10 11.46 4.44 11.93
CA VAL A 10 12.62 3.63 11.53
C VAL A 10 13.48 4.38 10.53
N ARG A 11 14.81 4.13 10.60
CA ARG A 11 15.80 4.82 9.78
C ARG A 11 16.82 3.85 9.21
N GLY A 12 17.07 3.99 7.92
CA GLY A 12 18.12 3.25 7.21
C GLY A 12 17.93 1.74 7.19
N LEU A 13 16.67 1.24 7.30
CA LEU A 13 16.41 -0.19 7.28
C LEU A 13 16.90 -0.80 5.97
N SER A 14 17.70 -1.85 6.11
CA SER A 14 18.20 -2.60 4.95
C SER A 14 18.03 -4.10 5.16
N LYS A 15 17.75 -4.82 4.07
CA LYS A 15 17.67 -6.28 4.05
C LYS A 15 18.19 -6.85 2.75
N ARG A 16 19.06 -7.85 2.89
CA ARG A 16 19.64 -8.60 1.77
C ARG A 16 19.28 -10.07 1.87
N PHE A 17 19.13 -10.71 0.73
CA PHE A 17 19.01 -12.16 0.60
C PHE A 17 20.07 -12.62 -0.40
N GLY A 18 21.08 -13.28 0.11
CA GLY A 18 22.29 -13.60 -0.67
C GLY A 18 22.98 -12.34 -1.16
N THR A 19 23.14 -12.19 -2.46
CA THR A 19 23.73 -11.00 -3.10
C THR A 19 22.73 -9.89 -3.38
N HIS A 20 21.43 -10.16 -3.31
CA HIS A 20 20.37 -9.22 -3.69
C HIS A 20 19.91 -8.38 -2.50
N THR A 21 19.99 -7.05 -2.64
CA THR A 21 19.45 -6.10 -1.67
C THR A 21 17.96 -5.85 -1.99
N VAL A 22 17.06 -6.26 -1.09
CA VAL A 22 15.60 -6.15 -1.28
C VAL A 22 15.05 -4.89 -0.64
N VAL A 23 15.64 -4.43 0.46
CA VAL A 23 15.33 -3.15 1.10
C VAL A 23 16.65 -2.43 1.32
N ASP A 24 16.74 -1.18 0.88
CA ASP A 24 17.96 -0.38 0.88
C ASP A 24 17.75 0.97 1.58
N ALA A 25 18.34 1.09 2.77
CA ALA A 25 18.35 2.30 3.60
C ALA A 25 16.99 2.99 3.79
N LEU A 26 15.91 2.20 3.88
CA LEU A 26 14.54 2.69 3.99
C LEU A 26 14.31 3.39 5.33
N SER A 27 13.77 4.61 5.28
CA SER A 27 13.37 5.37 6.47
C SER A 27 11.89 5.74 6.34
N ILE A 28 11.08 5.38 7.34
CA ILE A 28 9.64 5.67 7.34
C ILE A 28 9.16 6.02 8.74
N ARG A 29 8.23 6.97 8.81
CA ARG A 29 7.54 7.37 10.02
C ARG A 29 6.03 7.33 9.80
N VAL A 30 5.29 6.64 10.68
CA VAL A 30 3.82 6.54 10.67
C VAL A 30 3.30 7.04 12.02
N ALA A 31 2.38 7.99 12.01
CA ALA A 31 1.78 8.53 13.21
C ALA A 31 0.73 7.56 13.79
N ARG A 32 0.41 7.67 15.09
CA ARG A 32 -0.67 6.89 15.70
C ARG A 32 -2.03 7.30 15.15
N GLY A 33 -2.92 6.33 14.92
CA GLY A 33 -4.26 6.54 14.36
C GLY A 33 -4.27 6.87 12.86
N GLU A 34 -3.14 6.76 12.18
CA GLU A 34 -2.98 7.04 10.76
C GLU A 34 -3.16 5.79 9.92
N ILE A 35 -3.78 5.94 8.74
CA ILE A 35 -3.75 4.95 7.66
C ILE A 35 -2.63 5.35 6.71
N CYS A 36 -1.55 4.58 6.68
CA CYS A 36 -0.42 4.79 5.77
C CYS A 36 -0.47 3.76 4.64
N GLY A 37 -0.58 4.23 3.40
CA GLY A 37 -0.47 3.42 2.19
C GLY A 37 1.00 3.18 1.83
N PHE A 38 1.40 1.92 1.81
CA PHE A 38 2.74 1.47 1.45
C PHE A 38 2.72 0.94 0.02
N LEU A 39 3.05 1.80 -0.92
CA LEU A 39 2.81 1.62 -2.35
C LEU A 39 4.06 1.19 -3.09
N GLY A 40 3.88 0.59 -4.24
CA GLY A 40 4.97 0.24 -5.14
C GLY A 40 4.70 -1.03 -5.96
N PRO A 41 5.47 -1.28 -7.01
CA PRO A 41 5.34 -2.48 -7.83
C PRO A 41 5.66 -3.76 -7.06
N ASN A 42 5.34 -4.91 -7.65
CA ASN A 42 5.72 -6.20 -7.09
C ASN A 42 7.25 -6.31 -7.05
N GLY A 43 7.78 -6.86 -5.94
CA GLY A 43 9.23 -6.96 -5.75
C GLY A 43 9.89 -5.69 -5.19
N SER A 44 9.17 -4.59 -4.96
CA SER A 44 9.75 -3.34 -4.43
C SER A 44 10.19 -3.39 -2.95
N GLY A 45 10.00 -4.51 -2.25
CA GLY A 45 10.41 -4.68 -0.85
C GLY A 45 9.30 -4.46 0.20
N LYS A 46 8.05 -4.21 -0.19
CA LYS A 46 6.91 -3.95 0.73
C LYS A 46 6.73 -5.05 1.78
N THR A 47 6.50 -6.29 1.34
CA THR A 47 6.34 -7.46 2.23
C THR A 47 7.53 -7.65 3.16
N THR A 48 8.76 -7.48 2.63
CA THR A 48 9.99 -7.61 3.42
C THR A 48 10.05 -6.56 4.52
N THR A 49 9.72 -5.32 4.18
CA THR A 49 9.68 -4.22 5.15
C THR A 49 8.61 -4.47 6.22
N ILE A 50 7.39 -4.85 5.84
CA ILE A 50 6.31 -5.19 6.78
C ILE A 50 6.77 -6.30 7.75
N ARG A 51 7.44 -7.34 7.24
CA ARG A 51 7.96 -8.43 8.10
C ARG A 51 9.05 -7.97 9.06
N MET A 52 9.87 -7.00 8.68
CA MET A 52 10.84 -6.38 9.61
C MET A 52 10.11 -5.57 10.68
N LEU A 53 9.13 -4.75 10.31
CA LEU A 53 8.37 -3.91 11.23
C LEU A 53 7.56 -4.72 12.25
N CYS A 54 7.02 -5.89 11.89
CA CYS A 54 6.30 -6.76 12.82
C CYS A 54 7.23 -7.74 13.60
N GLY A 55 8.56 -7.64 13.43
CA GLY A 55 9.53 -8.48 14.12
C GLY A 55 9.57 -9.93 13.64
N LEU A 56 9.04 -10.24 12.43
CA LEU A 56 9.13 -11.57 11.82
C LEU A 56 10.44 -11.77 11.04
N LEU A 57 11.10 -10.69 10.68
CA LEU A 57 12.36 -10.68 9.98
C LEU A 57 13.29 -9.65 10.62
N GLU A 58 14.52 -10.04 10.90
CA GLU A 58 15.53 -9.12 11.42
C GLU A 58 16.16 -8.32 10.29
N PRO A 59 16.24 -6.97 10.39
CA PRO A 59 16.97 -6.15 9.43
C PRO A 59 18.48 -6.38 9.56
N ASP A 60 19.20 -6.30 8.44
CA ASP A 60 20.66 -6.41 8.43
C ASP A 60 21.34 -5.11 8.88
N ALA A 61 20.69 -3.96 8.56
CA ALA A 61 21.13 -2.63 8.99
C ALA A 61 19.93 -1.73 9.29
N GLY A 62 20.23 -0.57 9.88
CA GLY A 62 19.24 0.41 10.30
C GLY A 62 18.79 0.22 11.74
N GLU A 63 17.99 1.15 12.21
CA GLU A 63 17.50 1.24 13.59
C GLU A 63 16.08 1.80 13.63
N GLY A 64 15.44 1.71 14.76
CA GLY A 64 14.16 2.37 15.01
C GLY A 64 13.22 1.56 15.88
N GLN A 65 12.00 2.06 15.95
CA GLN A 65 10.99 1.54 16.85
C GLN A 65 9.67 1.27 16.14
N CYS A 66 9.02 0.21 16.57
CA CYS A 66 7.61 -0.07 16.27
C CYS A 66 6.84 -0.11 17.61
N LEU A 67 5.82 0.76 17.74
CA LEU A 67 5.05 0.95 18.99
C LEU A 67 5.92 1.24 20.22
N GLY A 68 7.05 1.96 20.03
CA GLY A 68 8.00 2.28 21.10
C GLY A 68 8.95 1.14 21.48
N HIS A 69 8.93 0.02 20.75
CA HIS A 69 9.82 -1.12 20.94
C HIS A 69 10.86 -1.18 19.82
N ASP A 70 12.09 -1.48 20.20
CA ASP A 70 13.20 -1.65 19.26
C ASP A 70 12.95 -2.82 18.30
N ILE A 71 13.03 -2.56 16.99
CA ILE A 71 12.70 -3.52 15.93
C ILE A 71 13.69 -4.70 15.86
N ARG A 72 14.91 -4.56 16.36
CA ARG A 72 15.94 -5.60 16.34
C ARG A 72 15.90 -6.46 17.59
N HIS A 73 15.65 -5.85 18.74
CA HIS A 73 15.83 -6.51 20.03
C HIS A 73 14.54 -6.87 20.76
N GLU A 74 13.42 -6.22 20.43
CA GLU A 74 12.15 -6.39 21.14
C GLU A 74 11.03 -7.03 20.28
N ALA A 75 11.39 -7.82 19.27
CA ALA A 75 10.45 -8.46 18.33
C ALA A 75 9.27 -9.18 19.04
N ARG A 76 9.50 -9.82 20.19
CA ARG A 76 8.44 -10.50 20.96
C ARG A 76 7.39 -9.51 21.50
N ARG A 77 7.80 -8.31 21.91
CA ARG A 77 6.88 -7.26 22.39
C ARG A 77 6.09 -6.66 21.25
N ILE A 78 6.74 -6.42 20.12
CA ILE A 78 6.10 -5.94 18.89
C ILE A 78 5.00 -6.92 18.47
N LYS A 79 5.31 -8.21 18.32
CA LYS A 79 4.35 -9.25 17.88
C LYS A 79 3.07 -9.33 18.71
N ARG A 80 3.12 -8.97 19.98
CA ARG A 80 1.93 -8.99 20.86
C ARG A 80 1.00 -7.80 20.68
N ARG A 81 1.48 -6.74 20.03
CA ARG A 81 0.76 -5.47 19.86
C ARG A 81 0.45 -5.15 18.40
N VAL A 82 0.88 -6.01 17.47
CA VAL A 82 0.70 -5.86 16.03
C VAL A 82 -0.20 -6.97 15.50
N GLY A 83 -1.23 -6.62 14.75
CA GLY A 83 -1.96 -7.55 13.90
C GLY A 83 -1.31 -7.58 12.51
N TYR A 84 -0.93 -8.75 12.02
CA TYR A 84 -0.35 -8.91 10.70
C TYR A 84 -1.21 -9.80 9.81
N MET A 85 -1.67 -9.23 8.72
CA MET A 85 -2.42 -9.93 7.68
C MET A 85 -1.54 -10.14 6.47
N THR A 86 -1.30 -11.39 6.12
CA THR A 86 -0.49 -11.80 4.97
C THR A 86 -1.28 -11.70 3.66
N GLN A 87 -0.59 -11.50 2.54
CA GLN A 87 -1.17 -11.48 1.19
C GLN A 87 -1.99 -12.74 0.87
N ARG A 88 -1.44 -13.91 1.24
CA ARG A 88 -2.16 -15.18 1.09
C ARG A 88 -2.99 -15.46 2.33
N PHE A 89 -4.17 -16.05 2.15
CA PHE A 89 -4.99 -16.51 3.26
C PHE A 89 -4.19 -17.53 4.10
N GLY A 90 -3.90 -17.15 5.34
CA GLY A 90 -3.00 -17.90 6.23
C GLY A 90 -3.70 -18.72 7.31
N LEU A 91 -5.03 -18.83 7.27
CA LEU A 91 -5.82 -19.62 8.21
C LEU A 91 -6.15 -21.00 7.64
N TYR A 92 -6.58 -21.91 8.49
CA TYR A 92 -6.86 -23.31 8.13
C TYR A 92 -8.17 -23.43 7.37
N GLU A 93 -8.14 -23.91 6.15
CA GLU A 93 -9.29 -24.01 5.26
C GLU A 93 -10.27 -25.14 5.66
N ASP A 94 -9.79 -26.15 6.34
CA ASP A 94 -10.53 -27.29 6.89
C ASP A 94 -11.16 -27.02 8.27
N LEU A 95 -10.87 -25.89 8.87
CA LEU A 95 -11.51 -25.41 10.08
C LEU A 95 -12.64 -24.41 9.77
N SER A 96 -13.64 -24.37 10.62
CA SER A 96 -14.69 -23.35 10.59
C SER A 96 -14.14 -21.98 10.99
N ILE A 97 -14.91 -20.92 10.73
CA ILE A 97 -14.59 -19.55 11.15
C ILE A 97 -14.31 -19.51 12.67
N GLU A 98 -15.17 -20.10 13.50
CA GLU A 98 -15.04 -20.12 14.95
C GLU A 98 -13.78 -20.88 15.40
N GLU A 99 -13.50 -22.03 14.79
CA GLU A 99 -12.33 -22.86 15.14
C GLU A 99 -11.03 -22.15 14.78
N ASN A 100 -10.96 -21.47 13.64
CA ASN A 100 -9.83 -20.63 13.28
C ASN A 100 -9.59 -19.52 14.32
N LEU A 101 -10.64 -18.82 14.74
CA LEU A 101 -10.53 -17.78 15.76
C LEU A 101 -10.16 -18.37 17.13
N ASP A 102 -10.67 -19.54 17.52
CA ASP A 102 -10.28 -20.21 18.79
C ASP A 102 -8.81 -20.63 18.73
N PHE A 103 -8.33 -21.12 17.59
CA PHE A 103 -6.92 -21.42 17.40
C PHE A 103 -6.05 -20.17 17.63
N VAL A 104 -6.39 -19.04 17.01
CA VAL A 104 -5.66 -17.78 17.17
C VAL A 104 -5.72 -17.32 18.65
N ALA A 105 -6.89 -17.35 19.27
CA ALA A 105 -7.07 -16.97 20.67
C ALA A 105 -6.22 -17.82 21.62
N ARG A 106 -6.02 -19.11 21.33
CA ARG A 106 -5.12 -20.01 22.08
C ARG A 106 -3.66 -19.62 21.89
N VAL A 107 -3.24 -19.33 20.66
CA VAL A 107 -1.85 -18.90 20.38
C VAL A 107 -1.50 -17.63 21.15
N TYR A 108 -2.45 -16.70 21.29
CA TYR A 108 -2.26 -15.48 22.09
C TYR A 108 -2.50 -15.67 23.61
N GLY A 109 -2.88 -16.86 24.05
CA GLY A 109 -3.07 -17.18 25.49
C GLY A 109 -4.25 -16.49 26.13
N MET A 110 -5.33 -16.22 25.36
CA MET A 110 -6.50 -15.48 25.83
C MET A 110 -7.33 -16.28 26.83
N ALA A 111 -7.66 -15.70 27.99
CA ALA A 111 -8.40 -16.38 29.05
C ALA A 111 -9.89 -16.54 28.72
N ARG A 112 -10.56 -15.50 28.17
CA ARG A 112 -12.00 -15.47 27.87
C ARG A 112 -12.27 -15.65 26.38
N ARG A 113 -11.74 -16.72 25.79
CA ARG A 113 -11.77 -16.95 24.34
C ARG A 113 -13.15 -16.85 23.72
N ARG A 114 -14.17 -17.49 24.35
CA ARG A 114 -15.56 -17.47 23.81
C ARG A 114 -16.08 -16.05 23.66
N GLU A 115 -15.97 -15.23 24.69
CA GLU A 115 -16.43 -13.84 24.68
C GLU A 115 -15.71 -13.01 23.61
N VAL A 116 -14.40 -13.17 23.50
CA VAL A 116 -13.58 -12.47 22.51
C VAL A 116 -13.95 -12.89 21.09
N ILE A 117 -14.15 -14.18 20.86
CA ILE A 117 -14.58 -14.72 19.57
C ILE A 117 -15.98 -14.22 19.19
N ASP A 118 -16.93 -14.28 20.12
CA ASP A 118 -18.31 -13.81 19.88
C ASP A 118 -18.31 -12.31 19.53
N GLY A 119 -17.54 -11.50 20.23
CA GLY A 119 -17.35 -10.08 19.93
C GLY A 119 -16.72 -9.82 18.55
N ALA A 120 -15.71 -10.59 18.17
CA ALA A 120 -15.07 -10.48 16.87
C ALA A 120 -16.02 -10.88 15.72
N LEU A 121 -16.77 -11.98 15.91
CA LEU A 121 -17.79 -12.44 14.95
C LEU A 121 -18.88 -11.39 14.73
N GLN A 122 -19.35 -10.77 15.81
CA GLN A 122 -20.37 -9.71 15.75
C GLN A 122 -19.84 -8.47 15.04
N ARG A 123 -18.66 -7.98 15.45
CA ARG A 123 -18.02 -6.76 14.90
C ARG A 123 -17.83 -6.83 13.40
N LEU A 124 -17.45 -7.99 12.87
CA LEU A 124 -17.13 -8.18 11.46
C LEU A 124 -18.24 -8.89 10.66
N GLY A 125 -19.44 -9.07 11.25
CA GLY A 125 -20.60 -9.64 10.57
C GLY A 125 -20.44 -11.12 10.19
N LEU A 126 -19.66 -11.88 10.96
CA LEU A 126 -19.35 -13.30 10.70
C LEU A 126 -20.28 -14.26 11.48
N GLN A 127 -21.14 -13.74 12.36
CA GLN A 127 -21.94 -14.54 13.30
C GLN A 127 -22.81 -15.62 12.60
N ALA A 128 -23.50 -15.26 11.52
CA ALA A 128 -24.35 -16.19 10.78
C ALA A 128 -23.57 -17.31 10.07
N ARG A 129 -22.25 -17.14 9.93
CA ARG A 129 -21.36 -18.08 9.23
C ARG A 129 -20.37 -18.79 10.15
N ARG A 130 -20.51 -18.62 11.47
CA ARG A 130 -19.51 -19.08 12.47
C ARG A 130 -19.07 -20.55 12.29
N LYS A 131 -19.97 -21.43 11.88
CA LYS A 131 -19.73 -22.86 11.66
C LYS A 131 -19.32 -23.21 10.22
N GLN A 132 -19.28 -22.22 9.31
CA GLN A 132 -18.88 -22.45 7.92
C GLN A 132 -17.38 -22.69 7.83
N LEU A 133 -16.97 -23.71 7.05
CA LEU A 133 -15.54 -23.98 6.81
C LEU A 133 -14.89 -22.82 6.03
N ALA A 134 -13.70 -22.43 6.46
CA ALA A 134 -12.98 -21.30 5.85
C ALA A 134 -12.64 -21.52 4.37
N GLY A 135 -12.39 -22.77 3.97
CA GLY A 135 -12.14 -23.13 2.57
C GLY A 135 -13.30 -22.84 1.62
N THR A 136 -14.54 -22.87 2.13
CA THR A 136 -15.78 -22.64 1.34
C THR A 136 -16.18 -21.16 1.25
N LEU A 137 -15.43 -20.26 1.88
CA LEU A 137 -15.69 -18.84 1.87
C LEU A 137 -15.26 -18.21 0.54
N SER A 138 -16.01 -17.21 0.06
CA SER A 138 -15.54 -16.34 -1.01
C SER A 138 -14.36 -15.50 -0.55
N GLY A 139 -13.60 -14.90 -1.49
CA GLY A 139 -12.44 -14.06 -1.20
C GLY A 139 -12.74 -12.98 -0.16
N GLY A 140 -13.83 -12.23 -0.32
CA GLY A 140 -14.22 -11.17 0.63
C GLY A 140 -14.52 -11.68 2.04
N TRP A 141 -15.12 -12.89 2.17
CA TRP A 141 -15.35 -13.51 3.48
C TRP A 141 -14.05 -14.05 4.10
N LYS A 142 -13.13 -14.58 3.29
CA LYS A 142 -11.78 -14.95 3.75
C LYS A 142 -11.03 -13.74 4.29
N GLN A 143 -11.13 -12.59 3.62
CA GLN A 143 -10.52 -11.33 4.07
C GLN A 143 -11.10 -10.86 5.41
N ARG A 144 -12.44 -10.89 5.56
CA ARG A 144 -13.09 -10.54 6.84
C ARG A 144 -12.64 -11.46 7.97
N LEU A 145 -12.52 -12.77 7.71
CA LEU A 145 -12.02 -13.72 8.71
C LEU A 145 -10.56 -13.45 9.06
N ALA A 146 -9.70 -13.18 8.08
CA ALA A 146 -8.31 -12.85 8.32
C ALA A 146 -8.17 -11.54 9.13
N LEU A 147 -8.97 -10.51 8.83
CA LEU A 147 -9.02 -9.28 9.60
C LEU A 147 -9.50 -9.54 11.04
N ALA A 148 -10.55 -10.38 11.23
CA ALA A 148 -11.03 -10.78 12.55
C ALA A 148 -9.92 -11.42 13.40
N ALA A 149 -9.16 -12.33 12.80
CA ALA A 149 -8.04 -12.99 13.45
C ALA A 149 -6.94 -12.00 13.85
N CYS A 150 -6.63 -11.03 12.97
CA CYS A 150 -5.64 -9.99 13.26
C CYS A 150 -6.07 -9.05 14.38
N LEU A 151 -7.37 -8.81 14.56
CA LEU A 151 -7.92 -7.90 15.57
C LEU A 151 -8.19 -8.57 16.92
N LEU A 152 -8.13 -9.89 16.99
CA LEU A 152 -8.60 -10.67 18.14
C LEU A 152 -7.90 -10.33 19.45
N HIS A 153 -6.60 -10.01 19.39
CA HIS A 153 -5.76 -9.65 20.52
C HIS A 153 -5.66 -8.14 20.77
N GLU A 154 -6.55 -7.35 20.18
CA GLU A 154 -6.66 -5.89 20.31
C GLU A 154 -5.32 -5.17 20.03
N PRO A 155 -4.77 -5.30 18.80
CA PRO A 155 -3.52 -4.68 18.43
C PRO A 155 -3.63 -3.15 18.40
N GLU A 156 -2.49 -2.46 18.54
CA GLU A 156 -2.37 -1.01 18.39
C GLU A 156 -1.97 -0.61 16.95
N LEU A 157 -1.49 -1.58 16.17
CA LEU A 157 -1.05 -1.40 14.80
C LEU A 157 -1.49 -2.61 13.95
N LEU A 158 -2.12 -2.35 12.82
CA LEU A 158 -2.35 -3.34 11.76
C LEU A 158 -1.32 -3.16 10.66
N LEU A 159 -0.69 -4.26 10.26
CA LEU A 159 0.16 -4.38 9.09
C LEU A 159 -0.54 -5.30 8.09
N LEU A 160 -1.01 -4.74 6.99
CA LEU A 160 -1.83 -5.43 5.99
C LEU A 160 -1.05 -5.55 4.68
N ASP A 161 -0.74 -6.78 4.27
CA ASP A 161 0.05 -7.03 3.07
C ASP A 161 -0.86 -7.42 1.89
N GLU A 162 -1.14 -6.46 1.02
CA GLU A 162 -2.05 -6.57 -0.14
C GLU A 162 -3.41 -7.21 0.22
N PRO A 163 -4.12 -6.69 1.22
CA PRO A 163 -5.26 -7.37 1.83
C PRO A 163 -6.44 -7.58 0.90
N THR A 164 -6.54 -6.86 -0.20
CA THR A 164 -7.68 -6.87 -1.13
C THR A 164 -7.34 -7.43 -2.50
N ALA A 165 -6.13 -8.04 -2.65
CA ALA A 165 -5.72 -8.66 -3.89
C ALA A 165 -6.69 -9.80 -4.28
N GLY A 166 -7.22 -9.75 -5.51
CA GLY A 166 -8.16 -10.76 -6.01
C GLY A 166 -9.57 -10.73 -5.39
N VAL A 167 -9.92 -9.65 -4.69
CA VAL A 167 -11.25 -9.45 -4.08
C VAL A 167 -12.13 -8.61 -5.01
N ASP A 168 -13.41 -8.94 -5.10
CA ASP A 168 -14.37 -8.20 -5.92
C ASP A 168 -14.52 -6.74 -5.43
N PRO A 169 -14.94 -5.79 -6.34
CA PRO A 169 -15.00 -4.37 -6.01
C PRO A 169 -15.90 -4.02 -4.83
N LYS A 170 -16.99 -4.77 -4.62
CA LYS A 170 -17.91 -4.53 -3.49
C LYS A 170 -17.25 -4.93 -2.18
N ALA A 171 -16.71 -6.14 -2.10
CA ALA A 171 -16.04 -6.63 -0.90
C ALA A 171 -14.80 -5.78 -0.57
N ARG A 172 -14.06 -5.28 -1.59
CA ARG A 172 -12.96 -4.34 -1.41
C ARG A 172 -13.43 -3.04 -0.76
N ARG A 173 -14.53 -2.44 -1.25
CA ARG A 173 -15.12 -1.23 -0.66
C ARG A 173 -15.51 -1.44 0.80
N ASP A 174 -16.19 -2.55 1.09
CA ASP A 174 -16.62 -2.91 2.43
C ASP A 174 -15.43 -3.09 3.39
N PHE A 175 -14.34 -3.71 2.91
CA PHE A 175 -13.10 -3.89 3.66
C PHE A 175 -12.47 -2.53 4.01
N TRP A 176 -12.35 -1.63 3.04
CA TRP A 176 -11.80 -0.30 3.27
C TRP A 176 -12.66 0.52 4.25
N GLN A 177 -13.99 0.39 4.19
CA GLN A 177 -14.85 1.03 5.19
C GLN A 177 -14.51 0.53 6.60
N GLN A 178 -14.32 -0.77 6.79
CA GLN A 178 -13.92 -1.33 8.08
C GLN A 178 -12.57 -0.80 8.55
N ILE A 179 -11.59 -0.65 7.65
CA ILE A 179 -10.28 -0.06 7.98
C ILE A 179 -10.43 1.39 8.45
N HIS A 180 -11.24 2.20 7.76
CA HIS A 180 -11.51 3.57 8.19
C HIS A 180 -12.20 3.65 9.54
N ASP A 181 -13.20 2.79 9.79
CA ASP A 181 -13.91 2.73 11.07
C ASP A 181 -12.95 2.37 12.23
N LEU A 182 -12.02 1.45 11.99
CA LEU A 182 -10.99 1.06 12.97
C LEU A 182 -9.98 2.19 13.22
N ALA A 183 -9.55 2.88 12.16
CA ALA A 183 -8.63 4.02 12.30
C ALA A 183 -9.29 5.19 13.04
N ALA A 184 -10.57 5.46 12.80
CA ALA A 184 -11.35 6.45 13.54
C ALA A 184 -11.45 6.12 15.05
N GLN A 185 -11.32 4.84 15.43
CA GLN A 185 -11.22 4.39 16.82
C GLN A 185 -9.80 4.46 17.40
N GLY A 186 -8.83 4.98 16.63
CA GLY A 186 -7.44 5.18 17.06
C GLY A 186 -6.47 4.07 16.67
N LEU A 187 -6.92 3.04 15.93
CA LEU A 187 -6.03 1.99 15.43
C LEU A 187 -5.13 2.55 14.31
N THR A 188 -3.83 2.31 14.41
CA THR A 188 -2.89 2.66 13.34
C THR A 188 -2.88 1.56 12.29
N VAL A 189 -2.80 1.92 11.00
CA VAL A 189 -2.79 0.95 9.90
C VAL A 189 -1.68 1.28 8.91
N LEU A 190 -0.85 0.29 8.58
CA LEU A 190 0.02 0.31 7.42
C LEU A 190 -0.49 -0.75 6.43
N VAL A 191 -0.89 -0.33 5.25
CA VAL A 191 -1.44 -1.23 4.22
C VAL A 191 -0.59 -1.17 2.97
N SER A 192 -0.04 -2.32 2.56
CA SER A 192 0.61 -2.40 1.25
C SER A 192 -0.42 -2.62 0.15
N THR A 193 -0.23 -1.91 -0.95
CA THR A 193 -1.06 -2.05 -2.15
C THR A 193 -0.28 -1.63 -3.40
N HIS A 194 -0.75 -2.08 -4.55
CA HIS A 194 -0.33 -1.58 -5.86
C HIS A 194 -1.48 -0.91 -6.62
N TYR A 195 -2.65 -0.76 -5.97
CA TYR A 195 -3.83 -0.12 -6.55
C TYR A 195 -3.89 1.36 -6.18
N MET A 196 -4.06 2.23 -7.19
CA MET A 196 -4.08 3.68 -7.00
C MET A 196 -5.37 4.16 -6.31
N ASP A 197 -6.51 3.52 -6.60
CA ASP A 197 -7.79 3.80 -5.93
C ASP A 197 -7.77 3.48 -4.43
N GLU A 198 -6.88 2.60 -4.00
CA GLU A 198 -6.64 2.32 -2.58
C GLU A 198 -5.68 3.33 -1.95
N ALA A 199 -4.68 3.79 -2.71
CA ALA A 199 -3.77 4.83 -2.28
C ALA A 199 -4.51 6.11 -1.88
N GLU A 200 -5.49 6.53 -2.69
CA GLU A 200 -6.31 7.72 -2.45
C GLU A 200 -7.15 7.64 -1.16
N ARG A 201 -7.34 6.43 -0.62
CA ARG A 201 -8.05 6.20 0.65
C ARG A 201 -7.17 6.34 1.88
N CYS A 202 -5.86 6.42 1.71
CA CYS A 202 -4.90 6.54 2.79
C CYS A 202 -4.71 7.99 3.23
N HIS A 203 -4.44 8.19 4.51
CA HIS A 203 -4.11 9.53 5.03
C HIS A 203 -2.74 10.00 4.54
N ARG A 204 -1.79 9.09 4.47
CA ARG A 204 -0.43 9.32 3.94
C ARG A 204 0.03 8.14 3.10
N LEU A 205 0.97 8.43 2.24
CA LEU A 205 1.53 7.49 1.28
C LEU A 205 3.04 7.37 1.50
N ALA A 206 3.57 6.18 1.25
CA ALA A 206 4.99 5.91 1.15
C ALA A 206 5.20 5.04 -0.09
N TYR A 207 5.84 5.60 -1.13
CA TYR A 207 6.04 4.92 -2.39
C TYR A 207 7.42 4.29 -2.46
N LEU A 208 7.45 2.96 -2.63
CA LEU A 208 8.67 2.17 -2.74
C LEU A 208 8.88 1.69 -4.17
N SER A 209 10.13 1.82 -4.62
CA SER A 209 10.61 1.13 -5.82
C SER A 209 12.06 0.69 -5.61
N TYR A 210 12.42 -0.47 -6.14
CA TYR A 210 13.77 -1.06 -6.01
C TYR A 210 14.34 -1.06 -4.58
N GLY A 211 13.47 -1.33 -3.59
CA GLY A 211 13.86 -1.36 -2.17
C GLY A 211 14.04 0.00 -1.50
N ARG A 212 13.83 1.11 -2.20
CA ARG A 212 14.00 2.49 -1.69
C ARG A 212 12.68 3.22 -1.60
N LEU A 213 12.59 4.14 -0.65
CA LEU A 213 11.49 5.09 -0.53
C LEU A 213 11.72 6.26 -1.50
N LEU A 214 10.86 6.38 -2.53
CA LEU A 214 10.99 7.44 -3.54
C LEU A 214 10.16 8.68 -3.20
N ALA A 215 8.99 8.50 -2.57
CA ALA A 215 8.14 9.61 -2.16
C ALA A 215 7.36 9.26 -0.90
N ALA A 216 7.10 10.25 -0.06
CA ALA A 216 6.24 10.10 1.12
C ALA A 216 5.50 11.42 1.43
N GLY A 217 4.23 11.30 1.80
CA GLY A 217 3.39 12.46 2.11
C GLY A 217 1.91 12.14 2.01
N THR A 218 1.05 13.13 2.12
CA THR A 218 -0.34 13.03 1.65
C THR A 218 -0.37 12.91 0.13
N ALA A 219 -1.47 12.46 -0.46
CA ALA A 219 -1.60 12.40 -1.91
C ALA A 219 -1.27 13.75 -2.59
N ALA A 220 -1.79 14.84 -2.02
CA ALA A 220 -1.52 16.20 -2.51
C ALA A 220 -0.04 16.59 -2.40
N GLU A 221 0.62 16.25 -1.28
CA GLU A 221 2.06 16.51 -1.09
C GLU A 221 2.90 15.72 -2.08
N VAL A 222 2.59 14.44 -2.32
CA VAL A 222 3.30 13.58 -3.28
C VAL A 222 3.16 14.11 -4.71
N ILE A 223 1.95 14.50 -5.11
CA ILE A 223 1.70 15.11 -6.43
C ILE A 223 2.47 16.43 -6.58
N ALA A 224 2.43 17.30 -5.55
CA ALA A 224 3.14 18.58 -5.59
C ALA A 224 4.66 18.41 -5.64
N GLN A 225 5.22 17.43 -4.91
CA GLN A 225 6.67 17.15 -4.89
C GLN A 225 7.19 16.66 -6.25
N ALA A 226 6.37 15.92 -7.00
CA ALA A 226 6.73 15.45 -8.32
C ALA A 226 6.90 16.59 -9.34
N ALA A 227 6.32 17.77 -9.06
CA ALA A 227 6.40 18.97 -9.92
C ALA A 227 6.13 18.67 -11.40
N LEU A 228 5.15 17.80 -11.67
CA LEU A 228 4.73 17.44 -13.02
C LEU A 228 3.56 18.30 -13.47
N GLN A 229 3.49 18.51 -14.79
CA GLN A 229 2.34 19.04 -15.47
C GLN A 229 1.87 17.99 -16.49
N THR A 230 0.57 17.69 -16.50
CA THR A 230 -0.02 16.63 -17.33
C THR A 230 -1.00 17.20 -18.32
N TRP A 231 -0.96 16.69 -19.56
CA TRP A 231 -1.90 16.98 -20.63
C TRP A 231 -2.56 15.70 -21.10
N GLU A 232 -3.81 15.82 -21.48
CA GLU A 232 -4.56 14.78 -22.17
C GLU A 232 -4.59 15.10 -23.66
N LEU A 233 -4.16 14.14 -24.48
CA LEU A 233 -4.29 14.18 -25.93
C LEU A 233 -5.41 13.23 -26.34
N SER A 234 -6.36 13.72 -27.16
CA SER A 234 -7.49 12.95 -27.68
C SER A 234 -7.73 13.25 -29.15
N GLY A 235 -8.18 12.26 -29.92
CA GLY A 235 -8.44 12.40 -31.38
C GLY A 235 -7.89 11.23 -32.17
N GLU A 236 -7.62 11.48 -33.46
CA GLU A 236 -7.10 10.48 -34.41
C GLU A 236 -5.56 10.50 -34.44
N GLY A 237 -4.94 9.34 -34.71
CA GLY A 237 -3.47 9.26 -34.85
C GLY A 237 -2.70 9.26 -33.52
N LEU A 238 -3.33 8.84 -32.43
CA LEU A 238 -2.67 8.83 -31.09
C LEU A 238 -1.49 7.85 -30.99
N ALA A 239 -1.47 6.78 -31.79
CA ALA A 239 -0.35 5.85 -31.81
C ALA A 239 0.91 6.51 -32.39
N GLU A 240 0.77 7.24 -33.47
CA GLU A 240 1.83 8.04 -34.11
C GLU A 240 2.29 9.16 -33.18
N ALA A 241 1.33 9.84 -32.53
CA ALA A 241 1.62 10.84 -31.52
C ALA A 241 2.48 10.28 -30.39
N ALA A 242 2.08 9.13 -29.83
CA ALA A 242 2.83 8.48 -28.77
C ALA A 242 4.25 8.10 -29.20
N ALA A 243 4.42 7.56 -30.40
CA ALA A 243 5.73 7.21 -30.95
C ALA A 243 6.63 8.44 -31.12
N LEU A 244 6.05 9.55 -31.56
CA LEU A 244 6.77 10.81 -31.76
C LEU A 244 7.19 11.43 -30.42
N LEU A 245 6.27 11.52 -29.48
CA LEU A 245 6.50 12.14 -28.17
C LEU A 245 7.50 11.33 -27.31
N ARG A 246 7.49 10.01 -27.42
CA ARG A 246 8.46 9.14 -26.69
C ARG A 246 9.91 9.28 -27.17
N GLN A 247 10.17 9.98 -28.28
CA GLN A 247 11.54 10.28 -28.72
C GLN A 247 12.24 11.28 -27.79
N ASP A 248 11.48 12.07 -27.05
CA ASP A 248 12.02 12.96 -26.00
C ASP A 248 11.81 12.32 -24.64
N SER A 249 12.89 11.85 -24.01
CA SER A 249 12.87 11.17 -22.72
C SER A 249 12.34 12.01 -21.54
N ARG A 250 12.22 13.32 -21.72
CA ARG A 250 11.65 14.21 -20.70
C ARG A 250 10.12 14.04 -20.57
N TRP A 251 9.48 13.40 -21.54
CA TRP A 251 8.02 13.26 -21.58
C TRP A 251 7.61 11.83 -21.28
N LEU A 252 6.80 11.71 -20.24
CA LEU A 252 6.12 10.48 -19.90
C LEU A 252 4.83 10.37 -20.71
N VAL A 253 4.77 9.39 -21.62
CA VAL A 253 3.62 9.19 -22.53
C VAL A 253 2.93 7.88 -22.19
N VAL A 254 1.74 7.95 -21.60
CA VAL A 254 0.96 6.82 -21.14
C VAL A 254 -0.39 6.75 -21.83
N PRO A 255 -0.77 5.62 -22.45
CA PRO A 255 -2.12 5.41 -22.95
C PRO A 255 -3.13 5.38 -21.80
N PHE A 256 -4.24 6.13 -21.95
CA PHE A 256 -5.30 6.20 -20.97
C PHE A 256 -6.68 6.07 -21.64
N GLY A 257 -7.21 4.87 -21.71
CA GLY A 257 -8.43 4.57 -22.47
C GLY A 257 -8.29 4.93 -23.95
N THR A 258 -9.09 5.90 -24.42
CA THR A 258 -9.06 6.43 -25.81
C THR A 258 -8.22 7.70 -25.94
N ALA A 259 -7.42 8.03 -24.94
CA ALA A 259 -6.57 9.22 -24.89
C ALA A 259 -5.12 8.85 -24.55
N LEU A 260 -4.22 9.83 -24.61
CA LEU A 260 -2.88 9.73 -24.06
C LEU A 260 -2.73 10.77 -22.94
N HIS A 261 -2.19 10.37 -21.81
CA HIS A 261 -1.63 11.29 -20.85
C HIS A 261 -0.16 11.55 -21.17
N VAL A 262 0.19 12.80 -21.24
CA VAL A 262 1.59 13.24 -21.43
C VAL A 262 1.97 14.11 -20.25
N SER A 263 2.88 13.61 -19.43
CA SER A 263 3.40 14.33 -18.26
C SER A 263 4.82 14.79 -18.51
N ALA A 264 5.14 15.99 -18.06
CA ALA A 264 6.47 16.58 -18.16
C ALA A 264 6.76 17.42 -16.91
N PRO A 265 8.03 17.76 -16.63
CA PRO A 265 8.38 18.69 -15.56
C PRO A 265 7.62 20.01 -15.67
N ALA A 266 7.17 20.57 -14.55
CA ALA A 266 6.45 21.83 -14.52
C ALA A 266 7.23 22.95 -15.20
N GLY A 267 6.54 23.75 -16.02
CA GLY A 267 7.17 24.80 -16.85
C GLY A 267 7.64 24.32 -18.21
N SER A 268 7.43 23.06 -18.58
CA SER A 268 7.68 22.57 -19.93
C SER A 268 6.66 23.13 -20.90
N ASP A 269 7.10 23.61 -22.06
CA ASP A 269 6.22 24.09 -23.14
C ASP A 269 5.86 22.92 -24.11
N LEU A 270 5.15 21.92 -23.58
CA LEU A 270 4.68 20.80 -24.38
C LEU A 270 3.73 21.23 -25.52
N PRO A 271 2.77 22.17 -25.31
CA PRO A 271 1.89 22.61 -26.38
C PRO A 271 2.62 23.12 -27.63
N SER A 272 3.60 24.03 -27.46
CA SER A 272 4.36 24.55 -28.60
C SER A 272 5.17 23.44 -29.28
N ARG A 273 5.78 22.57 -28.48
CA ARG A 273 6.58 21.47 -29.03
C ARG A 273 5.75 20.47 -29.82
N VAL A 274 4.56 20.15 -29.33
CA VAL A 274 3.61 19.27 -30.04
C VAL A 274 3.16 19.91 -31.37
N ALA A 275 2.87 21.21 -31.38
CA ALA A 275 2.52 21.93 -32.59
C ALA A 275 3.65 21.92 -33.65
N GLU A 276 4.90 22.00 -33.22
CA GLU A 276 6.09 21.90 -34.09
C GLU A 276 6.27 20.48 -34.66
N LEU A 277 6.13 19.47 -33.83
CA LEU A 277 6.39 18.08 -34.22
C LEU A 277 5.31 17.49 -35.14
N ALA A 278 4.07 17.94 -35.02
CA ALA A 278 2.95 17.41 -35.76
C ALA A 278 2.02 18.53 -36.33
N PRO A 279 2.53 19.36 -37.24
CA PRO A 279 1.70 20.38 -37.87
C PRO A 279 0.57 19.71 -38.66
N GLY A 280 -0.69 20.01 -38.29
CA GLY A 280 -1.89 19.43 -38.92
C GLY A 280 -2.41 18.16 -38.30
N ALA A 281 -1.94 17.80 -37.08
CA ALA A 281 -2.47 16.69 -36.29
C ALA A 281 -3.99 16.88 -36.01
N ARG A 282 -4.74 15.76 -36.06
CA ARG A 282 -6.20 15.71 -35.80
C ARG A 282 -6.51 15.38 -34.34
N TRP A 283 -5.66 15.76 -33.44
CA TRP A 283 -5.79 15.56 -32.00
C TRP A 283 -5.91 16.90 -31.29
N SER A 284 -6.68 16.90 -30.24
CA SER A 284 -6.79 18.01 -29.31
C SER A 284 -5.94 17.73 -28.07
N MET A 285 -5.41 18.78 -27.49
CA MET A 285 -4.63 18.71 -26.26
C MET A 285 -5.22 19.65 -25.22
N ARG A 286 -5.40 19.16 -23.99
CA ARG A 286 -5.85 19.99 -22.87
C ARG A 286 -5.00 19.70 -21.64
N ALA A 287 -4.69 20.71 -20.86
CA ALA A 287 -4.08 20.52 -19.54
C ALA A 287 -5.10 19.88 -18.58
N ILE A 288 -4.64 18.90 -17.83
CA ILE A 288 -5.44 18.21 -16.82
C ILE A 288 -4.69 18.24 -15.46
N ALA A 289 -5.40 17.97 -14.38
CA ALA A 289 -4.74 17.76 -13.08
C ALA A 289 -3.88 16.50 -13.13
N THR A 290 -2.63 16.61 -12.70
CA THR A 290 -1.73 15.47 -12.55
C THR A 290 -2.28 14.53 -11.47
N GLY A 291 -2.45 13.25 -11.80
CA GLY A 291 -2.91 12.22 -10.87
C GLY A 291 -1.75 11.50 -10.16
N LEU A 292 -2.08 10.72 -9.12
CA LEU A 292 -1.10 9.86 -8.45
C LEU A 292 -0.50 8.84 -9.41
N GLU A 293 -1.29 8.31 -10.36
CA GLU A 293 -0.82 7.33 -11.33
C GLU A 293 0.28 7.92 -12.23
N ASP A 294 0.09 9.15 -12.73
CA ASP A 294 1.10 9.85 -13.53
C ASP A 294 2.40 10.03 -12.74
N VAL A 295 2.30 10.42 -11.46
CA VAL A 295 3.45 10.61 -10.56
C VAL A 295 4.19 9.30 -10.33
N PHE A 296 3.49 8.21 -10.04
CA PHE A 296 4.14 6.94 -9.73
C PHE A 296 4.80 6.30 -10.95
N ILE A 297 4.23 6.47 -12.14
CA ILE A 297 4.87 6.03 -13.38
C ILE A 297 6.17 6.81 -13.60
N ALA A 298 6.14 8.14 -13.41
CA ALA A 298 7.33 8.99 -13.53
C ALA A 298 8.43 8.55 -12.54
N LEU A 299 8.10 8.42 -11.26
CA LEU A 299 9.04 8.00 -10.22
C LEU A 299 9.63 6.60 -10.48
N THR A 300 8.85 5.70 -11.08
CA THR A 300 9.32 4.35 -11.40
C THR A 300 10.31 4.37 -12.57
N GLN A 301 10.07 5.20 -13.60
CA GLN A 301 10.98 5.34 -14.73
C GLN A 301 12.32 5.94 -14.29
N GLU A 302 12.31 7.03 -13.52
CA GLU A 302 13.53 7.63 -12.97
C GLU A 302 14.33 6.63 -12.14
N ALA A 303 13.66 5.78 -11.36
CA ALA A 303 14.32 4.77 -10.54
C ALA A 303 14.94 3.65 -11.39
N SER A 304 14.33 3.23 -12.52
CA SER A 304 14.89 2.20 -13.40
C SER A 304 16.15 2.68 -14.12
N ASP A 305 16.18 3.94 -14.57
CA ASP A 305 17.35 4.54 -15.23
C ASP A 305 18.60 4.61 -14.33
N HIS A 306 18.42 4.50 -13.02
CA HIS A 306 19.54 4.45 -12.05
C HIS A 306 20.02 3.03 -11.73
N TYR A 307 19.36 1.98 -12.24
CA TYR A 307 19.67 0.57 -11.94
C TYR A 307 20.11 -0.25 -13.17
N GLU A 308 20.04 0.30 -14.37
CA GLU A 308 20.67 -0.21 -15.59
C GLU A 308 22.10 0.37 -15.76
#